data_b6433eec1be12ade07c8770b5834a30e
#
_entry.id   b6433eec1be12ade07c8770b5834a30e
#
_cell.length_a   1.000
_cell.length_b   1.000
_cell.length_c   1.000
_cell.angle_alpha   90.00
_cell.angle_beta   90.00
_cell.angle_gamma   90.00
#
_symmetry.space_group_name_H-M   'P 1'
#
loop_
_entity.id
_entity.type
_entity.pdbx_description
1 polymer ?
#
loop_
_entity_poly.entity_id
_entity_poly.type
_entity_poly.pdbx_seq_one_letter_code
_entity_poly.pdbx_strand_id
1 'polypeptide(L)'
;MQKITTRKLVESALLIAVATVLSLIKIDLPMGGGLTICSMLPLILLSHRYGWKWGVVSAFVYSVLQLVLGLDNVGYVTDSFAMVLGVIFLDYIVAYTVIGFSGIFDKVMKNGRAAVAVGIAVTFCLRFVCHLITGMWIWDVLWPNDYGMSSFIYSFVYNGWYMAGELILTEIVAMLLYGPLGKYFWGEDLA
;
A
#
# COMPACT_ATOMS: atom_id res chain seq x y z
N MET A 1 24.32 -1.16 0.93
CA MET A 1 23.23 -1.74 1.76
C MET A 1 23.72 -1.80 3.20
N GLN A 2 22.94 -1.31 4.15
CA GLN A 2 23.24 -1.53 5.57
C GLN A 2 23.27 -3.04 5.85
N LYS A 3 24.14 -3.49 6.76
CA LYS A 3 24.18 -4.90 7.18
C LYS A 3 22.80 -5.33 7.70
N ILE A 4 22.38 -6.54 7.36
CA ILE A 4 21.18 -7.15 7.93
C ILE A 4 21.51 -7.52 9.37
N THR A 5 20.81 -6.90 10.32
CA THR A 5 20.97 -7.19 11.75
C THR A 5 19.72 -7.91 12.27
N THR A 6 19.84 -8.65 13.35
CA THR A 6 18.70 -9.31 14.02
C THR A 6 17.63 -8.30 14.40
N ARG A 7 18.02 -7.11 14.90
CA ARG A 7 17.10 -6.01 15.22
C ARG A 7 16.27 -5.61 13.99
N LYS A 8 16.92 -5.39 12.85
CA LYS A 8 16.26 -5.01 11.60
C LYS A 8 15.24 -6.04 11.14
N LEU A 9 15.56 -7.34 11.22
CA LEU A 9 14.65 -8.42 10.87
C LEU A 9 13.45 -8.48 11.82
N VAL A 10 13.68 -8.40 13.14
CA VAL A 10 12.62 -8.46 14.15
C VAL A 10 11.68 -7.26 14.03
N GLU A 11 12.22 -6.03 13.93
CA GLU A 11 11.40 -4.83 13.74
C GLU A 11 10.57 -4.91 12.44
N SER A 12 11.18 -5.40 11.35
CA SER A 12 10.46 -5.56 10.09
C SER A 12 9.33 -6.59 10.21
N ALA A 13 9.59 -7.73 10.83
CA ALA A 13 8.56 -8.75 11.04
C ALA A 13 7.40 -8.24 11.90
N LEU A 14 7.69 -7.51 12.98
CA LEU A 14 6.67 -6.91 13.85
C LEU A 14 5.85 -5.86 13.09
N LEU A 15 6.48 -4.97 12.35
CA LEU A 15 5.77 -3.92 11.60
C LEU A 15 4.95 -4.49 10.44
N ILE A 16 5.42 -5.55 9.76
CA ILE A 16 4.62 -6.27 8.76
C ILE A 16 3.42 -6.95 9.43
N ALA A 17 3.59 -7.57 10.59
CA ALA A 17 2.48 -8.16 11.33
C ALA A 17 1.45 -7.10 11.75
N VAL A 18 1.89 -5.94 12.26
CA VAL A 18 1.00 -4.81 12.57
C VAL A 18 0.26 -4.33 11.32
N ALA A 19 0.95 -4.14 10.19
CA ALA A 19 0.32 -3.79 8.93
C ALA A 19 -0.77 -4.80 8.51
N THR A 20 -0.47 -6.09 8.66
CA THR A 20 -1.41 -7.18 8.36
C THR A 20 -2.64 -7.14 9.26
N VAL A 21 -2.47 -6.97 10.57
CA VAL A 21 -3.59 -6.85 11.51
C VAL A 21 -4.43 -5.61 11.18
N LEU A 22 -3.82 -4.46 10.93
CA LEU A 22 -4.52 -3.24 10.54
C LEU A 22 -5.30 -3.40 9.22
N SER A 23 -4.80 -4.21 8.29
CA SER A 23 -5.50 -4.48 7.02
C SER A 23 -6.76 -5.33 7.18
N LEU A 24 -6.91 -6.06 8.27
CA LEU A 24 -8.11 -6.83 8.58
C LEU A 24 -9.24 -5.94 9.14
N ILE A 25 -8.90 -4.75 9.64
CA ILE A 25 -9.88 -3.79 10.16
C ILE A 25 -10.30 -2.89 9.01
N LYS A 26 -11.45 -3.20 8.39
CA LYS A 26 -11.99 -2.50 7.23
C LYS A 26 -13.27 -1.76 7.58
N ILE A 27 -13.40 -0.56 7.03
CA ILE A 27 -14.63 0.22 7.02
C ILE A 27 -15.19 0.10 5.60
N ASP A 28 -16.29 -0.61 5.45
CA ASP A 28 -16.94 -0.78 4.15
C ASP A 28 -17.57 0.54 3.69
N LEU A 29 -17.36 0.87 2.42
CA LEU A 29 -17.85 2.11 1.83
C LEU A 29 -19.07 1.86 0.93
N PRO A 30 -19.96 2.88 0.74
CA PRO A 30 -21.25 2.69 0.06
C PRO A 30 -21.15 2.17 -1.38
N MET A 31 -20.09 2.49 -2.11
CA MET A 31 -19.86 1.99 -3.48
C MET A 31 -19.08 0.67 -3.52
N GLY A 32 -18.80 0.09 -2.37
CA GLY A 32 -17.87 -1.03 -2.23
C GLY A 32 -16.44 -0.56 -1.96
N GLY A 33 -15.51 -1.50 -1.85
CA GLY A 33 -14.17 -1.23 -1.36
C GLY A 33 -14.13 -1.07 0.17
N GLY A 34 -12.98 -1.32 0.76
CA GLY A 34 -12.78 -1.22 2.20
C GLY A 34 -11.64 -0.26 2.52
N LEU A 35 -11.93 0.76 3.31
CA LEU A 35 -10.92 1.66 3.86
C LEU A 35 -10.28 0.98 5.07
N THR A 36 -8.97 0.74 5.01
CA THR A 36 -8.21 0.18 6.14
C THR A 36 -7.65 1.29 7.03
N ILE A 37 -7.45 0.97 8.32
CA ILE A 37 -6.94 1.96 9.27
C ILE A 37 -5.42 2.00 9.22
N CYS A 38 -4.87 2.86 8.33
CA CYS A 38 -3.42 3.11 8.22
C CYS A 38 -2.57 1.84 8.04
N SER A 39 -3.10 0.81 7.36
CA SER A 39 -2.41 -0.48 7.21
C SER A 39 -1.06 -0.36 6.46
N MET A 40 -0.90 0.67 5.62
CA MET A 40 0.34 0.92 4.88
C MET A 40 1.40 1.68 5.70
N LEU A 41 1.03 2.36 6.78
CA LEU A 41 1.94 3.21 7.55
C LEU A 41 3.15 2.47 8.13
N PRO A 42 3.03 1.23 8.67
CA PRO A 42 4.19 0.49 9.15
C PRO A 42 5.22 0.17 8.04
N LEU A 43 4.76 -0.03 6.79
CA LEU A 43 5.64 -0.28 5.65
C LEU A 43 6.37 1.00 5.21
N ILE A 44 5.66 2.13 5.24
CA ILE A 44 6.21 3.45 5.00
C ILE A 44 7.31 3.73 6.03
N LEU A 45 7.03 3.48 7.31
CA LEU A 45 8.01 3.63 8.39
C LEU A 45 9.26 2.78 8.13
N LEU A 46 9.13 1.51 7.72
CA LEU A 46 10.27 0.66 7.37
C LEU A 46 11.09 1.22 6.21
N SER A 47 10.42 1.83 5.23
CA SER A 47 11.07 2.40 4.06
C SER A 47 11.92 3.62 4.41
N HIS A 48 11.43 4.51 5.27
CA HIS A 48 12.20 5.67 5.75
C HIS A 48 13.30 5.26 6.74
N ARG A 49 12.99 4.37 7.69
CA ARG A 49 13.90 3.93 8.74
C ARG A 49 15.11 3.15 8.23
N TYR A 50 14.91 2.22 7.31
CA TYR A 50 15.95 1.33 6.79
C TYR A 50 16.34 1.59 5.33
N GLY A 51 15.74 2.63 4.75
CA GLY A 51 15.90 3.03 3.36
C GLY A 51 15.00 2.25 2.39
N TRP A 52 14.65 2.90 1.29
CA TRP A 52 13.66 2.43 0.31
C TRP A 52 13.91 1.01 -0.23
N LYS A 53 15.18 0.57 -0.39
CA LYS A 53 15.47 -0.80 -0.85
C LYS A 53 14.97 -1.86 0.12
N TRP A 54 15.10 -1.59 1.42
CA TRP A 54 14.57 -2.48 2.45
C TRP A 54 13.06 -2.34 2.58
N GLY A 55 12.55 -1.13 2.40
CA GLY A 55 11.12 -0.84 2.32
C GLY A 55 10.44 -1.69 1.24
N VAL A 56 11.01 -1.73 0.03
CA VAL A 56 10.49 -2.57 -1.08
C VAL A 56 10.50 -4.05 -0.74
N VAL A 57 11.58 -4.58 -0.14
CA VAL A 57 11.63 -5.99 0.29
C VAL A 57 10.55 -6.27 1.34
N SER A 58 10.39 -5.39 2.34
CA SER A 58 9.37 -5.55 3.38
C SER A 58 7.95 -5.44 2.82
N ALA A 59 7.71 -4.50 1.92
CA ALA A 59 6.43 -4.33 1.25
C ALA A 59 6.12 -5.52 0.32
N PHE A 60 7.11 -6.11 -0.33
CA PHE A 60 6.95 -7.33 -1.10
C PHE A 60 6.53 -8.52 -0.20
N VAL A 61 7.16 -8.70 0.96
CA VAL A 61 6.73 -9.76 1.91
C VAL A 61 5.29 -9.52 2.34
N TYR A 62 4.93 -8.27 2.65
CA TYR A 62 3.54 -7.92 2.96
C TYR A 62 2.59 -8.17 1.78
N SER A 63 3.00 -7.88 0.55
CA SER A 63 2.17 -8.13 -0.65
C SER A 63 1.82 -9.60 -0.83
N VAL A 64 2.76 -10.49 -0.53
CA VAL A 64 2.52 -11.95 -0.54
C VAL A 64 1.54 -12.36 0.56
N LEU A 65 1.64 -11.77 1.76
CA LEU A 65 0.64 -12.01 2.82
C LEU A 65 -0.75 -11.52 2.40
N GLN A 66 -0.85 -10.34 1.78
CA GLN A 66 -2.13 -9.82 1.28
C GLN A 66 -2.70 -10.68 0.16
N LEU A 67 -1.86 -11.22 -0.72
CA LEU A 67 -2.30 -12.18 -1.73
C LEU A 67 -2.88 -13.45 -1.08
N VAL A 68 -2.21 -14.00 -0.07
CA VAL A 68 -2.71 -15.19 0.66
C VAL A 68 -4.04 -14.89 1.35
N LEU A 69 -4.18 -13.73 1.98
CA LEU A 69 -5.43 -13.31 2.61
C LEU A 69 -6.56 -13.00 1.60
N GLY A 70 -6.20 -12.66 0.37
CA GLY A 70 -7.12 -12.33 -0.71
C GLY A 70 -7.32 -13.44 -1.75
N LEU A 71 -6.89 -14.68 -1.48
CA LEU A 71 -7.03 -15.80 -2.43
C LEU A 71 -8.47 -16.06 -2.87
N ASP A 72 -9.44 -15.81 -1.98
CA ASP A 72 -10.87 -15.94 -2.34
C ASP A 72 -11.23 -14.98 -3.47
N ASN A 73 -10.73 -13.72 -3.44
CA ASN A 73 -10.97 -12.76 -4.52
C ASN A 73 -10.33 -13.22 -5.84
N VAL A 74 -9.13 -13.78 -5.79
CA VAL A 74 -8.48 -14.37 -6.97
C VAL A 74 -9.29 -15.54 -7.52
N GLY A 75 -9.89 -16.35 -6.63
CA GLY A 75 -10.76 -17.48 -6.97
C GLY A 75 -12.04 -17.10 -7.73
N TYR A 76 -12.49 -15.85 -7.62
CA TYR A 76 -13.63 -15.37 -8.42
C TYR A 76 -13.27 -15.10 -9.88
N VAL A 77 -12.00 -14.99 -10.23
CA VAL A 77 -11.55 -14.74 -11.61
C VAL A 77 -11.40 -16.08 -12.32
N THR A 78 -12.48 -16.54 -12.96
CA THR A 78 -12.55 -17.89 -13.57
C THR A 78 -12.33 -17.90 -15.08
N ASP A 79 -12.52 -16.76 -15.76
CA ASP A 79 -12.69 -16.75 -17.22
C ASP A 79 -11.37 -16.78 -18.00
N SER A 80 -10.27 -16.33 -17.40
CA SER A 80 -9.00 -16.25 -18.10
C SER A 80 -7.79 -16.35 -17.17
N PHE A 81 -6.86 -17.24 -17.50
CA PHE A 81 -5.58 -17.35 -16.79
C PHE A 81 -4.80 -16.02 -16.80
N ALA A 82 -4.88 -15.25 -17.90
CA ALA A 82 -4.24 -13.94 -17.98
C ALA A 82 -4.86 -12.93 -16.98
N MET A 83 -6.19 -12.97 -16.78
CA MET A 83 -6.87 -12.13 -15.78
C MET A 83 -6.47 -12.52 -14.36
N VAL A 84 -6.37 -13.81 -14.06
CA VAL A 84 -5.88 -14.32 -12.77
C VAL A 84 -4.46 -13.78 -12.49
N LEU A 85 -3.56 -13.88 -13.45
CA LEU A 85 -2.21 -13.31 -13.32
C LEU A 85 -2.25 -11.79 -13.15
N GLY A 86 -3.13 -11.12 -13.90
CA GLY A 86 -3.33 -9.66 -13.79
C GLY A 86 -3.70 -9.25 -12.38
N VAL A 87 -4.67 -9.91 -11.74
CA VAL A 87 -5.08 -9.65 -10.36
C VAL A 87 -3.95 -9.98 -9.39
N ILE A 88 -3.32 -11.15 -9.49
CA ILE A 88 -2.20 -11.52 -8.62
C ILE A 88 -1.10 -10.45 -8.67
N PHE A 89 -0.67 -10.07 -9.87
CA PHE A 89 0.45 -9.14 -10.01
C PHE A 89 0.08 -7.69 -9.73
N LEU A 90 -1.02 -7.18 -10.30
CA LEU A 90 -1.36 -5.75 -10.19
C LEU A 90 -2.09 -5.43 -8.89
N ASP A 91 -3.10 -6.21 -8.48
CA ASP A 91 -3.87 -5.88 -7.27
C ASP A 91 -3.15 -6.26 -5.97
N TYR A 92 -2.27 -7.27 -6.02
CA TYR A 92 -1.56 -7.69 -4.82
C TYR A 92 -0.07 -7.37 -4.88
N ILE A 93 0.69 -8.00 -5.78
CA ILE A 93 2.16 -7.93 -5.70
C ILE A 93 2.66 -6.50 -5.96
N VAL A 94 2.30 -5.90 -7.07
CA VAL A 94 2.80 -4.56 -7.43
C VAL A 94 2.15 -3.49 -6.56
N ALA A 95 0.81 -3.52 -6.40
CA ALA A 95 0.07 -2.50 -5.67
C ALA A 95 0.57 -2.30 -4.22
N TYR A 96 0.94 -3.38 -3.53
CA TYR A 96 1.49 -3.26 -2.17
C TYR A 96 3.00 -3.04 -2.15
N THR A 97 3.76 -3.63 -3.09
CA THR A 97 5.22 -3.47 -3.14
C THR A 97 5.63 -2.03 -3.40
N VAL A 98 4.87 -1.27 -4.21
CA VAL A 98 5.19 0.13 -4.53
C VAL A 98 5.21 1.03 -3.29
N ILE A 99 4.48 0.69 -2.23
CA ILE A 99 4.50 1.42 -0.95
C ILE A 99 5.91 1.50 -0.36
N GLY A 100 6.72 0.45 -0.58
CA GLY A 100 8.10 0.41 -0.12
C GLY A 100 9.03 1.44 -0.76
N PHE A 101 8.62 2.10 -1.84
CA PHE A 101 9.41 3.18 -2.45
C PHE A 101 9.27 4.52 -1.73
N SER A 102 8.39 4.69 -0.75
CA SER A 102 8.15 5.95 -0.05
C SER A 102 9.45 6.63 0.45
N GLY A 103 10.39 5.87 0.99
CA GLY A 103 11.68 6.38 1.47
C GLY A 103 12.69 6.79 0.38
N ILE A 104 12.34 6.74 -0.91
CA ILE A 104 13.24 7.24 -1.97
C ILE A 104 13.38 8.76 -1.89
N PHE A 105 12.35 9.43 -1.38
CA PHE A 105 12.29 10.88 -1.27
C PHE A 105 13.22 11.44 -0.19
N ASP A 106 13.71 10.63 0.75
CA ASP A 106 14.71 11.02 1.76
C ASP A 106 16.02 11.49 1.12
N LYS A 107 16.32 11.01 -0.09
CA LYS A 107 17.53 11.38 -0.82
C LYS A 107 17.40 12.68 -1.60
N VAL A 108 16.17 13.09 -1.91
CA VAL A 108 15.88 14.22 -2.80
C VAL A 108 15.40 15.44 -2.02
N MET A 109 14.79 15.23 -0.86
CA MET A 109 14.17 16.28 -0.08
C MET A 109 14.93 16.55 1.23
N LYS A 110 15.24 17.81 1.47
CA LYS A 110 15.92 18.24 2.72
C LYS A 110 14.99 18.24 3.94
N ASN A 111 13.69 18.45 3.71
CA ASN A 111 12.70 18.46 4.77
C ASN A 111 12.11 17.05 4.94
N GLY A 112 12.42 16.41 6.06
CA GLY A 112 12.01 15.05 6.32
C GLY A 112 10.50 14.84 6.40
N ARG A 113 9.75 15.77 6.99
CA ARG A 113 8.29 15.70 6.98
C ARG A 113 7.74 15.72 5.56
N ALA A 114 8.27 16.60 4.72
CA ALA A 114 7.88 16.67 3.33
C ALA A 114 8.28 15.41 2.55
N ALA A 115 9.42 14.80 2.85
CA ALA A 115 9.83 13.54 2.23
C ALA A 115 8.85 12.39 2.55
N VAL A 116 8.41 12.29 3.82
CA VAL A 116 7.40 11.30 4.23
C VAL A 116 6.07 11.56 3.54
N ALA A 117 5.55 12.81 3.57
CA ALA A 117 4.27 13.15 2.94
C ALA A 117 4.28 12.89 1.42
N VAL A 118 5.30 13.37 0.72
CA VAL A 118 5.43 13.11 -0.74
C VAL A 118 5.59 11.62 -1.02
N GLY A 119 6.34 10.90 -0.19
CA GLY A 119 6.50 9.46 -0.29
C GLY A 119 5.17 8.71 -0.17
N ILE A 120 4.33 9.07 0.79
CA ILE A 120 2.98 8.53 0.96
C ILE A 120 2.15 8.84 -0.28
N ALA A 121 2.02 10.12 -0.66
CA ALA A 121 1.19 10.55 -1.77
C ALA A 121 1.54 9.84 -3.07
N VAL A 122 2.83 9.81 -3.44
CA VAL A 122 3.28 9.19 -4.70
C VAL A 122 3.05 7.68 -4.70
N THR A 123 3.36 6.99 -3.60
CA THR A 123 3.19 5.52 -3.56
C THR A 123 1.72 5.11 -3.54
N PHE A 124 0.84 5.89 -2.91
CA PHE A 124 -0.61 5.68 -3.00
C PHE A 124 -1.15 5.95 -4.41
N CYS A 125 -0.65 6.98 -5.11
CA CYS A 125 -0.99 7.19 -6.52
C CYS A 125 -0.55 6.02 -7.40
N LEU A 126 0.65 5.46 -7.18
CA LEU A 126 1.10 4.27 -7.93
C LEU A 126 0.22 3.06 -7.64
N ARG A 127 -0.14 2.84 -6.38
CA ARG A 127 -1.09 1.78 -6.00
C ARG A 127 -2.46 1.99 -6.66
N PHE A 128 -2.96 3.23 -6.66
CA PHE A 128 -4.21 3.58 -7.33
C PHE A 128 -4.19 3.22 -8.82
N VAL A 129 -3.08 3.51 -9.53
CA VAL A 129 -2.95 3.16 -10.95
C VAL A 129 -3.04 1.64 -11.15
N CYS A 130 -2.45 0.83 -10.27
CA CYS A 130 -2.57 -0.63 -10.35
C CYS A 130 -4.04 -1.08 -10.27
N HIS A 131 -4.78 -0.61 -9.27
CA HIS A 131 -6.19 -0.96 -9.08
C HIS A 131 -7.11 -0.34 -10.15
N LEU A 132 -6.76 0.83 -10.68
CA LEU A 132 -7.48 1.43 -11.82
C LEU A 132 -7.41 0.52 -13.05
N ILE A 133 -6.22 0.00 -13.35
CA ILE A 133 -5.99 -0.89 -14.51
C ILE A 133 -6.78 -2.20 -14.33
N THR A 134 -6.68 -2.86 -13.19
CA THR A 134 -7.41 -4.11 -12.94
C THR A 134 -8.91 -3.88 -12.88
N GLY A 135 -9.35 -2.78 -12.29
CA GLY A 135 -10.74 -2.39 -12.24
C GLY A 135 -11.37 -2.25 -13.63
N MET A 136 -10.64 -1.60 -14.57
CA MET A 136 -11.11 -1.41 -15.93
C MET A 136 -11.11 -2.70 -16.78
N TRP A 137 -10.04 -3.48 -16.68
CA TRP A 137 -9.79 -4.56 -17.64
C TRP A 137 -10.15 -5.94 -17.13
N ILE A 138 -10.38 -6.08 -15.83
CA ILE A 138 -10.70 -7.36 -15.23
C ILE A 138 -12.02 -7.26 -14.47
N TRP A 139 -12.09 -6.40 -13.43
CA TRP A 139 -13.23 -6.41 -12.52
C TRP A 139 -14.54 -5.95 -13.15
N ASP A 140 -14.55 -4.83 -13.89
CA ASP A 140 -15.76 -4.34 -14.58
C ASP A 140 -16.13 -5.20 -15.80
N VAL A 141 -15.21 -5.99 -16.34
CA VAL A 141 -15.49 -6.98 -17.40
C VAL A 141 -16.19 -8.20 -16.83
N LEU A 142 -15.77 -8.70 -15.67
CA LEU A 142 -16.35 -9.87 -15.01
C LEU A 142 -17.66 -9.52 -14.30
N TRP A 143 -17.73 -8.34 -13.71
CA TRP A 143 -18.91 -7.80 -13.01
C TRP A 143 -19.16 -6.36 -13.47
N PRO A 144 -19.89 -6.20 -14.61
CA PRO A 144 -20.21 -4.87 -15.13
C PRO A 144 -20.96 -4.03 -14.11
N ASN A 145 -20.61 -2.74 -14.03
CA ASN A 145 -21.24 -1.84 -13.07
C ASN A 145 -22.69 -1.50 -13.45
N ASP A 146 -23.56 -1.41 -12.44
CA ASP A 146 -24.98 -1.08 -12.60
C ASP A 146 -25.25 0.43 -12.69
N TYR A 147 -24.20 1.26 -12.66
CA TYR A 147 -24.32 2.75 -12.66
C TYR A 147 -24.37 3.37 -14.06
N GLY A 148 -24.26 2.56 -15.12
CA GLY A 148 -24.21 3.05 -16.51
C GLY A 148 -22.95 3.87 -16.85
N MET A 149 -21.90 3.74 -16.02
CA MET A 149 -20.61 4.40 -16.24
C MET A 149 -19.74 3.56 -17.17
N SER A 150 -18.84 4.22 -17.94
CA SER A 150 -17.77 3.48 -18.62
C SER A 150 -16.83 2.83 -17.59
N SER A 151 -16.20 1.70 -17.95
CA SER A 151 -15.28 0.96 -17.08
C SER A 151 -14.18 1.85 -16.48
N PHE A 152 -13.67 2.82 -17.27
CA PHE A 152 -12.70 3.79 -16.78
C PHE A 152 -13.27 4.68 -15.68
N ILE A 153 -14.42 5.31 -15.92
CA ILE A 153 -15.03 6.25 -14.95
C ILE A 153 -15.42 5.49 -13.68
N TYR A 154 -16.03 4.32 -13.84
CA TYR A 154 -16.40 3.49 -12.68
C TYR A 154 -15.19 3.07 -11.86
N SER A 155 -14.16 2.51 -12.48
CA SER A 155 -12.94 2.09 -11.80
C SER A 155 -12.23 3.27 -11.14
N PHE A 156 -12.18 4.45 -11.79
CA PHE A 156 -11.59 5.66 -11.25
C PHE A 156 -12.33 6.13 -9.98
N VAL A 157 -13.65 6.20 -10.03
CA VAL A 157 -14.47 6.64 -8.89
C VAL A 157 -14.42 5.62 -7.77
N TYR A 158 -14.61 4.34 -8.08
CA TYR A 158 -14.61 3.26 -7.10
C TYR A 158 -13.29 3.18 -6.34
N ASN A 159 -12.16 3.07 -7.05
CA ASN A 159 -10.84 2.97 -6.43
C ASN A 159 -10.41 4.32 -5.80
N GLY A 160 -10.72 5.44 -6.46
CA GLY A 160 -10.39 6.77 -5.98
C GLY A 160 -11.05 7.09 -4.64
N TRP A 161 -12.28 6.68 -4.45
CA TRP A 161 -13.06 6.96 -3.25
C TRP A 161 -12.40 6.38 -1.99
N TYR A 162 -12.15 5.07 -1.95
CA TYR A 162 -11.57 4.45 -0.76
C TYR A 162 -10.07 4.75 -0.61
N MET A 163 -9.33 4.84 -1.72
CA MET A 163 -7.89 5.12 -1.65
C MET A 163 -7.58 6.56 -1.28
N ALA A 164 -8.41 7.53 -1.66
CA ALA A 164 -8.29 8.90 -1.17
C ALA A 164 -8.52 8.97 0.34
N GLY A 165 -9.50 8.25 0.85
CA GLY A 165 -9.75 8.13 2.29
C GLY A 165 -8.55 7.50 3.03
N GLU A 166 -7.99 6.40 2.51
CA GLU A 166 -6.78 5.78 3.07
C GLU A 166 -5.56 6.71 3.02
N LEU A 167 -5.36 7.41 1.91
CA LEU A 167 -4.28 8.37 1.75
C LEU A 167 -4.38 9.48 2.80
N ILE A 168 -5.54 10.15 2.88
CA ILE A 168 -5.76 11.27 3.82
C ILE A 168 -5.56 10.80 5.26
N LEU A 169 -6.14 9.66 5.63
CA LEU A 169 -6.00 9.10 6.98
C LEU A 169 -4.53 8.75 7.29
N THR A 170 -3.83 8.11 6.35
CA THR A 170 -2.43 7.74 6.52
C THR A 170 -1.53 8.98 6.63
N GLU A 171 -1.78 10.03 5.82
CA GLU A 171 -1.06 11.31 5.92
C GLU A 171 -1.26 11.98 7.27
N ILE A 172 -2.50 12.11 7.72
CA ILE A 172 -2.81 12.73 9.02
C ILE A 172 -2.08 11.99 10.14
N VAL A 173 -2.21 10.66 10.19
CA VAL A 173 -1.59 9.84 11.25
C VAL A 173 -0.07 9.87 11.15
N ALA A 174 0.50 9.78 9.94
CA ALA A 174 1.94 9.90 9.75
C ALA A 174 2.49 11.24 10.25
N MET A 175 1.81 12.36 9.95
CA MET A 175 2.23 13.69 10.37
C MET A 175 2.09 13.91 11.88
N LEU A 176 1.07 13.33 12.51
CA LEU A 176 0.90 13.34 13.96
C LEU A 176 2.01 12.53 14.66
N LEU A 177 2.32 11.35 14.13
CA LEU A 177 3.35 10.47 14.68
C LEU A 177 4.77 10.97 14.38
N TYR A 178 4.98 11.74 13.34
CA TYR A 178 6.30 12.28 12.98
C TYR A 178 6.89 13.15 14.11
N GLY A 179 6.07 13.89 14.85
CA GLY A 179 6.55 14.69 15.98
C GLY A 179 7.23 13.82 17.05
N PRO A 180 6.51 12.90 17.70
CA PRO A 180 7.07 12.07 18.76
C PRO A 180 8.02 10.96 18.25
N LEU A 181 7.86 10.47 17.02
CA LEU A 181 8.62 9.35 16.45
C LEU A 181 9.62 9.77 15.36
N GLY A 182 9.89 11.05 15.17
CA GLY A 182 10.76 11.53 14.09
C GLY A 182 12.14 10.86 14.09
N LYS A 183 12.78 10.73 15.25
CA LYS A 183 14.05 10.02 15.40
C LYS A 183 13.96 8.56 14.95
N TYR A 184 12.82 7.92 15.21
CA TYR A 184 12.56 6.54 14.81
C TYR A 184 12.39 6.42 13.29
N PHE A 185 11.66 7.35 12.65
CA PHE A 185 11.55 7.39 11.19
C PHE A 185 12.93 7.46 10.51
N TRP A 186 13.85 8.23 11.06
CA TRP A 186 15.19 8.40 10.48
C TRP A 186 16.20 7.34 10.94
N GLY A 187 15.83 6.45 11.82
CA GLY A 187 16.74 5.44 12.35
C GLY A 187 17.88 6.04 13.17
N GLU A 188 17.72 7.24 13.77
CA GLU A 188 18.72 7.87 14.60
C GLU A 188 19.05 7.05 15.86
N ASP A 189 18.15 6.20 16.29
CA ASP A 189 18.33 5.22 17.38
C ASP A 189 19.08 3.95 16.95
N LEU A 190 19.49 3.86 15.67
CA LEU A 190 20.27 2.74 15.12
C LEU A 190 21.77 3.01 15.09
N ALA A 191 22.19 4.25 15.40
CA ALA A 191 23.58 4.70 15.41
C ALA A 191 24.37 4.10 16.60
#